data_057869e016526ef1116998162a31166a
#
_entry.id   057869e016526ef1116998162a31166a
#
_cell.length_a   1.000
_cell.length_b   1.000
_cell.length_c   1.000
_cell.angle_alpha   90.00
_cell.angle_beta   90.00
_cell.angle_gamma   90.00
#
_symmetry.space_group_name_H-M   'P 1'
#
loop_
_entity.id
_entity.type
_entity.pdbx_description
1 polymer ?
#
loop_
_entity_poly.entity_id
_entity_poly.type
_entity_poly.pdbx_seq_one_letter_code
_entity_poly.pdbx_strand_id
1 'polypeptide(L)'
;MLGYGYSEARLYKGLAMGATAIIVDSGSTDSGPQKLALGESTCPREAYVRDLAPILDACWHHGVKVLIGSAGGDGSNAHVDEFVEIIQEYSLQKKYKFKVVKIYSEIDKSLLHEAFDRGDISPCGAVPELRKCEIDAATRVVAQMGMEPFLDAMNEHPDYDIIIAGRAYDPSPYAAFCYANGYTDLGNIYHMAKIMECGALCSLPKSKEALATVWHDKFEITPLEMTSRCTAQSLAAHTLYEKSRPDLLAGPGGVLDVRSVTYAVNSEDGRSCTGSGAKFIPAEKYTVKLEGAKTVGYRTIVMGSIRDPILISMIDIFLPQVEKYVNTKCDDCKLVFHVYGKDRTTRLPSVAKIKEQEIFILVEAKSSTQAKATMAASTARIALLHGPYPGQKATAGNFAISLTPLEIPLGQVSEFNIYHLMQVDDPSALFLRTHNFVGSEETAERQPDFGFHLISEEPTLITPEQKAKLPMSSNNLVSELPSPPEDGKVYLHTLARIIRSKNAGPFEVTFDIIFYDKACLERARASNQLVPEVLGPLYNVEPEKIIVCMFYEQANAFKFTIPRWAPTGGFGEIDLHASQQHVPLMLISI
;
A
#
# COMPACT_ATOMS: atom_id res chain seq x y z
N MET A 1 5.09 -8.52 -3.43
CA MET A 1 5.07 -7.46 -4.44
C MET A 1 6.35 -7.52 -5.24
N LEU A 2 6.25 -7.52 -6.56
CA LEU A 2 7.38 -7.59 -7.48
C LEU A 2 8.26 -6.33 -7.35
N GLY A 3 9.59 -6.50 -7.43
CA GLY A 3 10.57 -5.44 -7.17
C GLY A 3 11.04 -5.33 -5.71
N TYR A 4 10.34 -5.95 -4.76
CA TYR A 4 10.72 -5.91 -3.33
C TYR A 4 11.63 -7.07 -2.90
N GLY A 5 11.90 -8.00 -3.80
CA GLY A 5 12.67 -9.20 -3.53
C GLY A 5 11.88 -10.25 -2.75
N TYR A 6 12.18 -11.49 -3.06
CA TYR A 6 11.65 -12.69 -2.40
C TYR A 6 12.73 -13.77 -2.35
N SER A 7 12.47 -14.85 -1.62
CA SER A 7 13.41 -15.97 -1.53
C SER A 7 13.25 -16.91 -2.71
N GLU A 8 14.30 -17.05 -3.53
CA GLU A 8 14.34 -18.00 -4.63
C GLU A 8 14.20 -19.44 -4.12
N ALA A 9 14.82 -19.77 -2.99
CA ALA A 9 14.70 -21.08 -2.37
C ALA A 9 13.25 -21.43 -2.02
N ARG A 10 12.45 -20.44 -1.56
CA ARG A 10 11.04 -20.65 -1.26
C ARG A 10 10.19 -20.74 -2.52
N LEU A 11 10.55 -20.04 -3.61
CA LEU A 11 9.91 -20.23 -4.90
C LEU A 11 10.00 -21.69 -5.34
N TYR A 12 11.22 -22.24 -5.39
CA TYR A 12 11.41 -23.64 -5.78
C TYR A 12 10.80 -24.64 -4.79
N LYS A 13 10.74 -24.30 -3.50
CA LYS A 13 10.01 -25.11 -2.53
C LYS A 13 8.51 -25.16 -2.86
N GLY A 14 7.88 -24.02 -3.22
CA GLY A 14 6.49 -23.99 -3.67
C GLY A 14 6.26 -24.87 -4.90
N LEU A 15 7.18 -24.83 -5.86
CA LEU A 15 7.14 -25.69 -7.05
C LEU A 15 7.27 -27.17 -6.68
N ALA A 16 8.18 -27.52 -5.77
CA ALA A 16 8.34 -28.90 -5.28
C ALA A 16 7.09 -29.41 -4.52
N MET A 17 6.29 -28.52 -3.95
CA MET A 17 4.99 -28.83 -3.34
C MET A 17 3.85 -28.92 -4.37
N GLY A 18 4.14 -28.77 -5.67
CA GLY A 18 3.17 -28.93 -6.75
C GLY A 18 2.43 -27.65 -7.17
N ALA A 19 3.01 -26.49 -6.96
CA ALA A 19 2.43 -25.23 -7.47
C ALA A 19 2.24 -25.30 -8.99
N THR A 20 1.06 -24.94 -9.48
CA THR A 20 0.68 -24.95 -10.91
C THR A 20 0.74 -23.57 -11.55
N ALA A 21 0.77 -22.52 -10.73
CA ALA A 21 0.95 -21.13 -11.18
C ALA A 21 1.78 -20.33 -10.17
N ILE A 22 2.46 -19.31 -10.68
CA ILE A 22 3.08 -18.24 -9.91
C ILE A 22 2.26 -16.97 -10.21
N ILE A 23 1.62 -16.43 -9.18
CA ILE A 23 0.77 -15.25 -9.31
C ILE A 23 1.34 -14.16 -8.41
N VAL A 24 1.59 -12.99 -8.99
CA VAL A 24 2.26 -11.88 -8.30
C VAL A 24 1.51 -10.60 -8.55
N ASP A 25 1.24 -9.85 -7.48
CA ASP A 25 0.88 -8.44 -7.57
C ASP A 25 2.16 -7.59 -7.67
N SER A 26 2.20 -6.66 -8.63
CA SER A 26 3.34 -5.75 -8.80
C SER A 26 3.18 -4.44 -8.03
N GLY A 27 2.09 -4.27 -7.31
CA GLY A 27 1.84 -3.14 -6.44
C GLY A 27 0.52 -2.42 -6.71
N SER A 28 0.39 -1.24 -6.13
CA SER A 28 -0.81 -0.42 -6.25
C SER A 28 -0.46 1.05 -6.38
N THR A 29 -1.48 1.87 -6.64
CA THR A 29 -1.37 3.34 -6.65
C THR A 29 -1.14 3.93 -5.25
N ASP A 30 -1.19 3.13 -4.18
CA ASP A 30 -0.92 3.56 -2.78
C ASP A 30 0.51 4.07 -2.56
N SER A 31 1.43 3.81 -3.50
CA SER A 31 2.77 4.40 -3.52
C SER A 31 2.77 5.91 -3.84
N GLY A 32 1.62 6.50 -4.11
CA GLY A 32 1.40 7.92 -4.32
C GLY A 32 0.99 8.28 -5.75
N PRO A 33 0.43 9.49 -5.94
CA PRO A 33 -0.12 9.94 -7.24
C PRO A 33 0.96 10.18 -8.29
N GLN A 34 2.21 10.41 -7.88
CA GLN A 34 3.33 10.72 -8.78
C GLN A 34 3.59 9.58 -9.76
N LYS A 35 3.54 8.34 -9.29
CA LYS A 35 3.74 7.16 -10.13
C LYS A 35 2.78 7.16 -11.32
N LEU A 36 1.50 7.24 -11.03
CA LEU A 36 0.45 7.27 -12.04
C LEU A 36 0.55 8.52 -12.94
N ALA A 37 0.76 9.71 -12.35
CA ALA A 37 0.80 10.95 -13.13
C ALA A 37 2.01 11.05 -14.06
N LEU A 38 3.20 10.62 -13.61
CA LEU A 38 4.46 10.78 -14.34
C LEU A 38 4.88 9.51 -15.11
N GLY A 39 4.21 8.38 -14.90
CA GLY A 39 4.59 7.10 -15.49
C GLY A 39 5.89 6.54 -14.89
N GLU A 40 6.07 6.71 -13.58
CA GLU A 40 7.23 6.19 -12.86
C GLU A 40 6.89 4.87 -12.19
N SER A 41 7.71 3.86 -12.38
CA SER A 41 7.57 2.57 -11.71
C SER A 41 7.78 2.67 -10.20
N THR A 42 7.16 1.80 -9.42
CA THR A 42 7.32 1.76 -7.96
C THR A 42 8.75 1.39 -7.54
N CYS A 43 9.41 0.51 -8.30
CA CYS A 43 10.79 0.10 -8.09
C CYS A 43 11.65 0.41 -9.32
N PRO A 44 12.99 0.51 -9.17
CA PRO A 44 13.88 0.60 -10.31
C PRO A 44 13.76 -0.65 -11.22
N ARG A 45 13.98 -0.48 -12.53
CA ARG A 45 13.89 -1.55 -13.52
C ARG A 45 14.74 -2.77 -13.17
N GLU A 46 15.94 -2.56 -12.62
CA GLU A 46 16.85 -3.62 -12.20
C GLU A 46 16.25 -4.50 -11.08
N ALA A 47 15.40 -3.94 -10.23
CA ALA A 47 14.71 -4.71 -9.20
C ALA A 47 13.66 -5.65 -9.81
N TYR A 48 12.97 -5.20 -10.88
CA TYR A 48 12.05 -6.06 -11.62
C TYR A 48 12.80 -7.15 -12.41
N VAL A 49 13.92 -6.82 -13.05
CA VAL A 49 14.78 -7.80 -13.74
C VAL A 49 15.24 -8.90 -12.76
N ARG A 50 15.72 -8.49 -11.58
CA ARG A 50 16.14 -9.44 -10.53
C ARG A 50 15.00 -10.37 -10.11
N ASP A 51 13.81 -9.84 -9.88
CA ASP A 51 12.70 -10.62 -9.36
C ASP A 51 12.02 -11.48 -10.44
N LEU A 52 12.00 -11.00 -11.70
CA LEU A 52 11.41 -11.75 -12.81
C LEU A 52 12.30 -12.93 -13.25
N ALA A 53 13.62 -12.82 -13.15
CA ALA A 53 14.54 -13.85 -13.64
C ALA A 53 14.22 -15.25 -13.10
N PRO A 54 14.13 -15.51 -11.78
CA PRO A 54 13.82 -16.85 -11.26
C PRO A 54 12.39 -17.30 -11.60
N ILE A 55 11.43 -16.35 -11.75
CA ILE A 55 10.04 -16.66 -12.17
C ILE A 55 10.03 -17.15 -13.61
N LEU A 56 10.81 -16.53 -14.50
CA LEU A 56 10.94 -16.93 -15.89
C LEU A 56 11.67 -18.28 -16.05
N ASP A 57 12.72 -18.51 -15.23
CA ASP A 57 13.39 -19.82 -15.17
C ASP A 57 12.39 -20.90 -14.71
N ALA A 58 11.58 -20.63 -13.68
CA ALA A 58 10.54 -21.54 -13.22
C ALA A 58 9.48 -21.80 -14.29
N CYS A 59 9.00 -20.76 -14.96
CA CYS A 59 8.01 -20.86 -16.04
C CYS A 59 8.54 -21.75 -17.18
N TRP A 60 9.79 -21.53 -17.60
CA TRP A 60 10.40 -22.29 -18.69
C TRP A 60 10.63 -23.76 -18.31
N HIS A 61 11.27 -24.02 -17.18
CA HIS A 61 11.74 -25.36 -16.83
C HIS A 61 10.64 -26.24 -16.25
N HIS A 62 9.71 -25.67 -15.47
CA HIS A 62 8.65 -26.43 -14.81
C HIS A 62 7.28 -26.30 -15.52
N GLY A 63 7.15 -25.44 -16.52
CA GLY A 63 5.91 -25.27 -17.28
C GLY A 63 4.76 -24.65 -16.47
N VAL A 64 5.05 -23.98 -15.35
CA VAL A 64 4.05 -23.29 -14.54
C VAL A 64 3.58 -22.00 -15.21
N LYS A 65 2.31 -21.66 -15.04
CA LYS A 65 1.75 -20.41 -15.56
C LYS A 65 2.17 -19.22 -14.70
N VAL A 66 2.39 -18.06 -15.32
CA VAL A 66 2.75 -16.83 -14.61
C VAL A 66 1.70 -15.76 -14.88
N LEU A 67 1.15 -15.15 -13.82
CA LEU A 67 0.22 -14.04 -13.91
C LEU A 67 0.74 -12.88 -13.07
N ILE A 68 0.86 -11.70 -13.69
CA ILE A 68 1.34 -10.49 -13.02
C ILE A 68 0.27 -9.40 -13.20
N GLY A 69 -0.29 -8.92 -12.09
CA GLY A 69 -1.22 -7.80 -12.04
C GLY A 69 -0.51 -6.49 -11.74
N SER A 70 -1.12 -5.37 -12.12
CA SER A 70 -0.70 -4.00 -11.78
C SER A 70 0.77 -3.72 -12.12
N ALA A 71 1.21 -4.06 -13.36
CA ALA A 71 2.59 -3.89 -13.81
C ALA A 71 3.16 -2.51 -13.43
N GLY A 72 4.40 -2.48 -12.88
CA GLY A 72 5.05 -1.25 -12.40
C GLY A 72 4.44 -0.62 -11.15
N GLY A 73 3.33 -1.19 -10.63
CA GLY A 73 2.58 -0.72 -9.47
C GLY A 73 1.36 0.13 -9.82
N ASP A 74 1.44 1.06 -10.75
CA ASP A 74 0.32 1.88 -11.23
C ASP A 74 -0.53 1.17 -12.31
N GLY A 75 0.04 0.16 -12.96
CA GLY A 75 -0.61 -0.59 -14.02
C GLY A 75 -0.82 0.19 -15.32
N SER A 76 -0.02 1.23 -15.58
CA SER A 76 -0.06 1.95 -16.85
C SER A 76 0.33 1.04 -18.02
N ASN A 77 -0.16 1.37 -19.24
CA ASN A 77 0.16 0.60 -20.43
C ASN A 77 1.67 0.56 -20.72
N ALA A 78 2.38 1.65 -20.42
CA ALA A 78 3.83 1.72 -20.56
C ALA A 78 4.56 0.70 -19.67
N HIS A 79 4.08 0.48 -18.45
CA HIS A 79 4.69 -0.50 -17.54
C HIS A 79 4.35 -1.95 -17.92
N VAL A 80 3.18 -2.19 -18.53
CA VAL A 80 2.88 -3.50 -19.15
C VAL A 80 3.91 -3.80 -20.24
N ASP A 81 4.18 -2.82 -21.10
CA ASP A 81 5.16 -2.98 -22.19
C ASP A 81 6.60 -3.12 -21.64
N GLU A 82 6.99 -2.34 -20.64
CA GLU A 82 8.30 -2.46 -19.98
C GLU A 82 8.55 -3.88 -19.43
N PHE A 83 7.53 -4.50 -18.81
CA PHE A 83 7.67 -5.87 -18.30
C PHE A 83 7.84 -6.87 -19.43
N VAL A 84 7.14 -6.69 -20.54
CA VAL A 84 7.33 -7.54 -21.73
C VAL A 84 8.71 -7.36 -22.34
N GLU A 85 9.26 -6.13 -22.36
CA GLU A 85 10.63 -5.87 -22.79
C GLU A 85 11.66 -6.60 -21.88
N ILE A 86 11.50 -6.55 -20.56
CA ILE A 86 12.34 -7.29 -19.61
C ILE A 86 12.28 -8.81 -19.89
N ILE A 87 11.07 -9.35 -20.10
CA ILE A 87 10.88 -10.76 -20.42
C ILE A 87 11.57 -11.09 -21.77
N GLN A 88 11.45 -10.24 -22.77
CA GLN A 88 12.09 -10.42 -24.07
C GLN A 88 13.62 -10.46 -23.95
N GLU A 89 14.21 -9.50 -23.26
CA GLU A 89 15.66 -9.41 -23.05
C GLU A 89 16.21 -10.65 -22.32
N TYR A 90 15.56 -11.04 -21.22
CA TYR A 90 15.97 -12.23 -20.47
C TYR A 90 15.80 -13.52 -21.26
N SER A 91 14.68 -13.64 -21.99
CA SER A 91 14.38 -14.81 -22.81
C SER A 91 15.38 -14.98 -23.98
N LEU A 92 15.81 -13.89 -24.60
CA LEU A 92 16.87 -13.93 -25.60
C LEU A 92 18.20 -14.41 -25.01
N GLN A 93 18.57 -13.90 -23.84
CA GLN A 93 19.80 -14.28 -23.15
C GLN A 93 19.82 -15.77 -22.77
N LYS A 94 18.68 -16.29 -22.29
CA LYS A 94 18.54 -17.68 -21.80
C LYS A 94 18.12 -18.67 -22.89
N LYS A 95 17.80 -18.19 -24.09
CA LYS A 95 17.20 -18.98 -25.18
C LYS A 95 15.86 -19.61 -24.77
N TYR A 96 15.01 -18.82 -24.10
CA TYR A 96 13.62 -19.20 -23.82
C TYR A 96 12.69 -18.63 -24.89
N LYS A 97 11.47 -19.17 -24.98
CA LYS A 97 10.41 -18.65 -25.83
C LYS A 97 9.09 -18.79 -25.11
N PHE A 98 8.43 -17.66 -24.87
CA PHE A 98 7.15 -17.59 -24.18
C PHE A 98 6.06 -16.99 -25.05
N LYS A 99 4.84 -17.47 -24.88
CA LYS A 99 3.63 -16.79 -25.33
C LYS A 99 3.15 -15.87 -24.20
N VAL A 100 3.32 -14.56 -24.39
CA VAL A 100 2.95 -13.53 -23.43
C VAL A 100 1.66 -12.86 -23.87
N VAL A 101 0.66 -12.81 -23.01
CA VAL A 101 -0.58 -12.04 -23.20
C VAL A 101 -0.50 -10.76 -22.37
N LYS A 102 -0.80 -9.64 -23.00
CA LYS A 102 -0.88 -8.32 -22.37
C LYS A 102 -2.34 -7.91 -22.20
N ILE A 103 -2.66 -7.31 -21.05
CA ILE A 103 -3.97 -6.71 -20.78
C ILE A 103 -3.75 -5.28 -20.35
N TYR A 104 -4.21 -4.30 -21.12
CA TYR A 104 -4.05 -2.88 -20.83
C TYR A 104 -5.21 -2.34 -19.99
N SER A 105 -4.96 -1.28 -19.21
CA SER A 105 -5.95 -0.73 -18.27
C SER A 105 -6.12 0.78 -18.31
N GLU A 106 -5.37 1.50 -19.15
CA GLU A 106 -5.59 2.94 -19.32
C GLU A 106 -6.90 3.20 -20.07
N ILE A 107 -7.62 4.23 -19.64
CA ILE A 107 -8.94 4.60 -20.17
C ILE A 107 -8.85 5.96 -20.86
N ASP A 108 -9.39 6.04 -22.07
CA ASP A 108 -9.48 7.29 -22.82
C ASP A 108 -10.41 8.29 -22.16
N LYS A 109 -10.00 9.56 -22.11
CA LYS A 109 -10.82 10.65 -21.54
C LYS A 109 -12.16 10.86 -22.22
N SER A 110 -12.25 10.59 -23.55
CA SER A 110 -13.51 10.63 -24.28
C SER A 110 -14.55 9.69 -23.71
N LEU A 111 -14.16 8.46 -23.42
CA LEU A 111 -15.01 7.44 -22.80
C LEU A 111 -15.42 7.85 -21.38
N LEU A 112 -14.50 8.47 -20.63
CA LEU A 112 -14.83 9.01 -19.28
C LEU A 112 -15.83 10.16 -19.35
N HIS A 113 -15.71 11.06 -20.33
CA HIS A 113 -16.70 12.13 -20.54
C HIS A 113 -18.08 11.58 -20.91
N GLU A 114 -18.13 10.57 -21.79
CA GLU A 114 -19.38 9.91 -22.16
C GLU A 114 -20.05 9.24 -20.94
N ALA A 115 -19.27 8.49 -20.15
CA ALA A 115 -19.77 7.85 -18.94
C ALA A 115 -20.23 8.89 -17.88
N PHE A 116 -19.49 9.99 -17.76
CA PHE A 116 -19.89 11.10 -16.88
C PHE A 116 -21.23 11.71 -17.30
N ASP A 117 -21.41 11.98 -18.61
CA ASP A 117 -22.64 12.58 -19.16
C ASP A 117 -23.86 11.65 -19.04
N ARG A 118 -23.66 10.34 -19.04
CA ARG A 118 -24.72 9.36 -18.75
C ARG A 118 -25.04 9.20 -17.26
N GLY A 119 -24.18 9.74 -16.35
CA GLY A 119 -24.33 9.55 -14.91
C GLY A 119 -23.88 8.18 -14.41
N ASP A 120 -22.99 7.50 -15.15
CA ASP A 120 -22.49 6.16 -14.83
C ASP A 120 -21.31 6.17 -13.84
N ILE A 121 -20.84 7.37 -13.41
CA ILE A 121 -19.68 7.51 -12.51
C ILE A 121 -20.14 8.01 -11.15
N SER A 122 -19.70 7.34 -10.08
CA SER A 122 -20.00 7.69 -8.69
C SER A 122 -18.74 7.69 -7.83
N PRO A 123 -18.69 8.42 -6.70
CA PRO A 123 -17.57 8.39 -5.77
C PRO A 123 -17.27 7.00 -5.22
N CYS A 124 -15.98 6.67 -5.07
CA CYS A 124 -15.51 5.48 -4.38
C CYS A 124 -15.02 5.86 -2.98
N GLY A 125 -15.87 5.70 -1.95
CA GLY A 125 -15.53 6.09 -0.59
C GLY A 125 -15.58 7.60 -0.36
N ALA A 126 -14.69 8.12 0.48
CA ALA A 126 -14.67 9.51 0.95
C ALA A 126 -14.06 10.50 -0.06
N VAL A 127 -14.31 10.31 -1.36
CA VAL A 127 -13.83 11.20 -2.43
C VAL A 127 -14.93 12.20 -2.81
N PRO A 128 -14.59 13.46 -3.18
CA PRO A 128 -15.58 14.41 -3.72
C PRO A 128 -16.21 13.92 -5.03
N GLU A 129 -17.40 14.43 -5.36
CA GLU A 129 -18.04 14.18 -6.66
C GLU A 129 -17.11 14.57 -7.81
N LEU A 130 -17.10 13.73 -8.87
CA LEU A 130 -16.29 13.99 -10.06
C LEU A 130 -16.81 15.22 -10.81
N ARG A 131 -15.90 16.01 -11.36
CA ARG A 131 -16.21 17.13 -12.23
C ARG A 131 -15.50 16.94 -13.57
N LYS A 132 -16.09 17.40 -14.67
CA LYS A 132 -15.48 17.31 -16.00
C LYS A 132 -14.04 17.87 -16.06
N CYS A 133 -13.80 19.01 -15.38
CA CYS A 133 -12.47 19.61 -15.33
C CYS A 133 -11.42 18.71 -14.65
N GLU A 134 -11.83 17.79 -13.79
CA GLU A 134 -10.89 16.81 -13.20
C GLU A 134 -10.53 15.71 -14.20
N ILE A 135 -11.47 15.30 -15.08
CA ILE A 135 -11.18 14.39 -16.20
C ILE A 135 -10.16 15.04 -17.15
N ASP A 136 -10.40 16.32 -17.50
CA ASP A 136 -9.49 17.08 -18.38
C ASP A 136 -8.10 17.23 -17.78
N ALA A 137 -8.03 17.52 -16.46
CA ALA A 137 -6.79 17.75 -15.72
C ALA A 137 -5.99 16.47 -15.44
N ALA A 138 -6.63 15.30 -15.41
CA ALA A 138 -5.92 14.03 -15.17
C ALA A 138 -4.85 13.80 -16.23
N THR A 139 -3.64 13.47 -15.82
CA THR A 139 -2.55 13.12 -16.74
C THR A 139 -2.76 11.73 -17.32
N ARG A 140 -3.19 10.80 -16.46
CA ARG A 140 -3.49 9.40 -16.79
C ARG A 140 -4.62 8.91 -15.91
N VAL A 141 -5.46 8.04 -16.46
CA VAL A 141 -6.51 7.32 -15.73
C VAL A 141 -6.42 5.84 -16.07
N VAL A 142 -6.40 5.00 -15.04
CA VAL A 142 -6.46 3.54 -15.17
C VAL A 142 -7.74 3.00 -14.54
N ALA A 143 -8.29 1.91 -15.10
CA ALA A 143 -9.39 1.18 -14.50
C ALA A 143 -8.85 -0.08 -13.81
N GLN A 144 -9.33 -0.36 -12.61
CA GLN A 144 -9.01 -1.56 -11.88
C GLN A 144 -9.87 -2.72 -12.39
N MET A 145 -9.26 -3.61 -13.19
CA MET A 145 -9.97 -4.75 -13.80
C MET A 145 -10.33 -5.85 -12.80
N GLY A 146 -11.45 -6.50 -13.02
CA GLY A 146 -11.87 -7.74 -12.36
C GLY A 146 -11.16 -8.97 -12.90
N MET A 147 -11.74 -10.15 -12.65
CA MET A 147 -11.19 -11.41 -13.15
C MET A 147 -11.52 -11.66 -14.64
N GLU A 148 -12.56 -11.02 -15.17
CA GLU A 148 -13.12 -11.29 -16.49
C GLU A 148 -12.10 -11.07 -17.62
N PRO A 149 -11.33 -9.96 -17.68
CA PRO A 149 -10.30 -9.77 -18.71
C PRO A 149 -9.20 -10.84 -18.68
N PHE A 150 -8.88 -11.39 -17.49
CA PHE A 150 -7.94 -12.50 -17.35
C PHE A 150 -8.55 -13.81 -17.87
N LEU A 151 -9.83 -14.07 -17.59
CA LEU A 151 -10.55 -15.25 -18.09
C LEU A 151 -10.61 -15.24 -19.62
N ASP A 152 -10.94 -14.09 -20.20
CA ASP A 152 -10.97 -13.95 -21.65
C ASP A 152 -9.57 -14.16 -22.25
N ALA A 153 -8.52 -13.60 -21.64
CA ALA A 153 -7.15 -13.83 -22.07
C ALA A 153 -6.76 -15.32 -22.06
N MET A 154 -7.17 -16.05 -21.03
CA MET A 154 -6.94 -17.50 -20.91
C MET A 154 -7.75 -18.30 -21.94
N ASN A 155 -8.99 -17.91 -22.20
CA ASN A 155 -9.87 -18.57 -23.16
C ASN A 155 -9.42 -18.32 -24.61
N GLU A 156 -9.02 -17.08 -24.94
CA GLU A 156 -8.52 -16.69 -26.25
C GLU A 156 -7.15 -17.33 -26.54
N HIS A 157 -6.35 -17.54 -25.49
CA HIS A 157 -4.97 -18.03 -25.57
C HIS A 157 -4.70 -19.16 -24.56
N PRO A 158 -5.33 -20.35 -24.69
CA PRO A 158 -5.20 -21.43 -23.69
C PRO A 158 -3.75 -21.96 -23.55
N ASP A 159 -2.91 -21.71 -24.54
CA ASP A 159 -1.49 -22.06 -24.59
C ASP A 159 -0.56 -20.94 -24.05
N TYR A 160 -1.11 -19.91 -23.39
CA TYR A 160 -0.29 -18.84 -22.79
C TYR A 160 0.71 -19.41 -21.77
N ASP A 161 1.87 -18.78 -21.67
CA ASP A 161 2.84 -19.02 -20.59
C ASP A 161 2.73 -17.94 -19.53
N ILE A 162 2.60 -16.67 -19.94
CA ILE A 162 2.64 -15.51 -19.07
C ILE A 162 1.49 -14.55 -19.41
N ILE A 163 0.81 -14.01 -18.40
CA ILE A 163 -0.12 -12.88 -18.52
C ILE A 163 0.45 -11.69 -17.76
N ILE A 164 0.63 -10.55 -18.45
CA ILE A 164 1.01 -9.27 -17.84
C ILE A 164 -0.17 -8.31 -17.97
N ALA A 165 -0.67 -7.86 -16.82
CA ALA A 165 -1.83 -6.98 -16.79
C ALA A 165 -1.50 -5.59 -16.22
N GLY A 166 -2.20 -4.59 -16.73
CA GLY A 166 -2.30 -3.26 -16.16
C GLY A 166 -3.00 -3.27 -14.82
N ARG A 167 -3.57 -2.13 -14.40
CA ARG A 167 -4.17 -2.01 -13.07
C ARG A 167 -5.29 -3.02 -12.86
N ALA A 168 -5.12 -3.89 -11.91
CA ALA A 168 -6.06 -4.94 -11.56
C ALA A 168 -6.51 -4.84 -10.10
N TYR A 169 -7.67 -5.36 -9.79
CA TYR A 169 -8.03 -5.69 -8.40
C TYR A 169 -7.13 -6.85 -7.97
N ASP A 170 -6.33 -6.64 -6.94
CA ASP A 170 -5.21 -7.51 -6.59
C ASP A 170 -5.58 -9.01 -6.46
N PRO A 171 -6.80 -9.38 -5.97
CA PRO A 171 -7.30 -10.75 -6.01
C PRO A 171 -7.64 -11.30 -7.39
N SER A 172 -7.85 -10.46 -8.42
CA SER A 172 -8.43 -10.89 -9.70
C SER A 172 -7.62 -11.94 -10.47
N PRO A 173 -6.27 -11.85 -10.60
CA PRO A 173 -5.50 -12.89 -11.28
C PRO A 173 -5.60 -14.25 -10.61
N TYR A 174 -5.65 -14.28 -9.28
CA TYR A 174 -5.84 -15.53 -8.51
C TYR A 174 -7.23 -16.12 -8.75
N ALA A 175 -8.26 -15.27 -8.66
CA ALA A 175 -9.64 -15.68 -8.89
C ALA A 175 -9.83 -16.22 -10.30
N ALA A 176 -9.31 -15.53 -11.32
CA ALA A 176 -9.38 -15.93 -12.72
C ALA A 176 -8.70 -17.28 -12.94
N PHE A 177 -7.49 -17.48 -12.41
CA PHE A 177 -6.76 -18.75 -12.56
C PHE A 177 -7.53 -19.92 -11.94
N CYS A 178 -8.06 -19.75 -10.73
CA CYS A 178 -8.87 -20.80 -10.09
C CYS A 178 -10.14 -21.09 -10.89
N TYR A 179 -10.86 -20.06 -11.33
CA TYR A 179 -12.11 -20.21 -12.08
C TYR A 179 -11.89 -20.90 -13.43
N ALA A 180 -10.85 -20.54 -14.17
CA ALA A 180 -10.47 -21.18 -15.44
C ALA A 180 -10.10 -22.66 -15.26
N ASN A 181 -9.66 -23.07 -14.05
CA ASN A 181 -9.37 -24.46 -13.72
C ASN A 181 -10.56 -25.21 -13.07
N GLY A 182 -11.77 -24.67 -13.17
CA GLY A 182 -13.01 -25.35 -12.79
C GLY A 182 -13.44 -25.17 -11.32
N TYR A 183 -12.77 -24.32 -10.56
CA TYR A 183 -13.21 -23.95 -9.21
C TYR A 183 -14.18 -22.78 -9.31
N THR A 184 -15.46 -22.97 -8.95
CA THR A 184 -16.54 -21.99 -9.21
C THR A 184 -17.10 -21.32 -7.96
N ASP A 185 -16.66 -21.70 -6.76
CA ASP A 185 -17.04 -21.03 -5.52
C ASP A 185 -16.32 -19.69 -5.38
N LEU A 186 -16.90 -18.65 -5.97
CA LEU A 186 -16.33 -17.30 -5.97
C LEU A 186 -16.10 -16.73 -4.56
N GLY A 187 -16.91 -17.14 -3.57
CA GLY A 187 -16.72 -16.71 -2.19
C GLY A 187 -15.38 -17.17 -1.64
N ASN A 188 -15.12 -18.48 -1.68
CA ASN A 188 -13.86 -19.05 -1.19
C ASN A 188 -12.66 -18.64 -2.06
N ILE A 189 -12.83 -18.56 -3.38
CA ILE A 189 -11.76 -18.14 -4.31
C ILE A 189 -11.33 -16.71 -4.02
N TYR A 190 -12.25 -15.74 -3.98
CA TYR A 190 -11.91 -14.34 -3.70
C TYR A 190 -11.37 -14.15 -2.29
N HIS A 191 -11.84 -14.95 -1.32
CA HIS A 191 -11.29 -14.87 0.04
C HIS A 191 -9.84 -15.37 0.09
N MET A 192 -9.55 -16.52 -0.54
CA MET A 192 -8.18 -17.01 -0.72
C MET A 192 -7.31 -15.96 -1.41
N ALA A 193 -7.79 -15.42 -2.53
CA ALA A 193 -7.11 -14.43 -3.33
C ALA A 193 -6.81 -13.14 -2.54
N LYS A 194 -7.77 -12.68 -1.70
CA LYS A 194 -7.59 -11.52 -0.82
C LYS A 194 -6.49 -11.73 0.24
N ILE A 195 -6.25 -12.96 0.65
CA ILE A 195 -5.13 -13.30 1.54
C ILE A 195 -3.84 -13.39 0.74
N MET A 196 -3.87 -14.06 -0.41
CA MET A 196 -2.68 -14.36 -1.22
C MET A 196 -2.08 -13.14 -1.91
N GLU A 197 -2.83 -12.07 -2.18
CA GLU A 197 -2.29 -10.83 -2.74
C GLU A 197 -1.14 -10.25 -1.90
N CYS A 198 -1.15 -10.52 -0.58
CA CYS A 198 -0.10 -10.16 0.37
C CYS A 198 0.82 -11.34 0.73
N GLY A 199 0.71 -12.48 0.05
CA GLY A 199 1.48 -13.69 0.34
C GLY A 199 1.30 -14.17 1.78
N ALA A 200 2.40 -14.46 2.46
CA ALA A 200 2.39 -14.97 3.83
C ALA A 200 2.41 -13.89 4.93
N LEU A 201 2.01 -12.65 4.63
CA LEU A 201 1.91 -11.59 5.68
C LEU A 201 0.87 -11.93 6.77
N CYS A 202 -0.03 -12.86 6.49
CA CYS A 202 -0.99 -13.42 7.46
C CYS A 202 -0.35 -14.43 8.43
N SER A 203 0.92 -14.82 8.26
CA SER A 203 1.59 -15.81 9.12
C SER A 203 2.23 -15.18 10.38
N LEU A 204 2.59 -16.04 11.33
CA LEU A 204 3.25 -15.71 12.58
C LEU A 204 4.48 -16.64 12.81
N PRO A 205 5.71 -16.11 12.84
CA PRO A 205 6.12 -14.77 12.45
C PRO A 205 5.70 -14.43 11.01
N LYS A 206 5.63 -13.13 10.66
CA LYS A 206 5.32 -12.72 9.29
C LYS A 206 6.40 -13.21 8.33
N SER A 207 5.99 -13.72 7.19
CA SER A 207 6.85 -14.09 6.07
C SER A 207 6.29 -13.54 4.76
N LYS A 208 6.95 -13.81 3.62
CA LYS A 208 6.56 -13.21 2.34
C LYS A 208 5.82 -14.20 1.45
N GLU A 209 6.38 -15.38 1.26
CA GLU A 209 5.94 -16.34 0.26
C GLU A 209 4.95 -17.36 0.87
N ALA A 210 3.87 -17.64 0.16
CA ALA A 210 2.88 -18.65 0.54
C ALA A 210 2.47 -19.50 -0.66
N LEU A 211 2.00 -20.70 -0.38
CA LEU A 211 1.28 -21.57 -1.29
C LEU A 211 -0.20 -21.57 -0.88
N ALA A 212 -1.09 -21.34 -1.83
CA ALA A 212 -2.51 -21.58 -1.66
C ALA A 212 -2.91 -22.88 -2.36
N THR A 213 -3.65 -23.72 -1.66
CA THR A 213 -4.30 -24.90 -2.23
C THR A 213 -5.81 -24.71 -2.20
N VAL A 214 -6.47 -24.94 -3.33
CA VAL A 214 -7.92 -24.67 -3.48
C VAL A 214 -8.65 -25.99 -3.76
N TRP A 215 -9.78 -26.19 -3.07
CA TRP A 215 -10.77 -27.22 -3.31
C TRP A 215 -12.10 -26.58 -3.69
N HIS A 216 -13.10 -27.36 -4.00
CA HIS A 216 -14.41 -26.83 -4.40
C HIS A 216 -15.15 -26.08 -3.28
N ASP A 217 -14.87 -26.39 -2.01
CA ASP A 217 -15.58 -25.88 -0.83
C ASP A 217 -14.70 -25.14 0.17
N LYS A 218 -13.39 -25.13 -0.04
CA LYS A 218 -12.41 -24.53 0.89
C LYS A 218 -11.10 -24.18 0.19
N PHE A 219 -10.27 -23.45 0.91
CA PHE A 219 -8.88 -23.23 0.56
C PHE A 219 -7.96 -23.45 1.76
N GLU A 220 -6.67 -23.59 1.52
CA GLU A 220 -5.62 -23.64 2.54
C GLU A 220 -4.47 -22.71 2.19
N ILE A 221 -3.94 -22.00 3.19
CA ILE A 221 -2.75 -21.16 3.06
C ILE A 221 -1.60 -21.79 3.83
N THR A 222 -0.52 -22.08 3.13
CA THR A 222 0.71 -22.66 3.68
C THR A 222 1.85 -21.66 3.55
N PRO A 223 2.40 -21.11 4.65
CA PRO A 223 3.58 -20.25 4.58
C PRO A 223 4.81 -21.09 4.18
N LEU A 224 5.59 -20.61 3.21
CA LEU A 224 6.77 -21.34 2.71
C LEU A 224 7.97 -21.21 3.64
N GLU A 225 8.03 -20.18 4.47
CA GLU A 225 8.99 -20.05 5.57
C GLU A 225 8.71 -21.08 6.67
N MET A 226 9.70 -21.93 6.99
CA MET A 226 9.52 -23.06 7.90
C MET A 226 9.20 -22.67 9.35
N THR A 227 9.67 -21.53 9.79
CA THR A 227 9.44 -21.01 11.15
C THR A 227 8.10 -20.31 11.31
N SER A 228 7.41 -20.04 10.20
CA SER A 228 6.13 -19.33 10.15
C SER A 228 4.95 -20.31 10.13
N ARG A 229 3.84 -19.89 10.74
CA ARG A 229 2.58 -20.63 10.75
C ARG A 229 1.39 -19.68 10.58
N CYS A 230 0.34 -20.14 9.94
CA CYS A 230 -0.96 -19.49 9.92
C CYS A 230 -1.82 -19.98 11.10
N THR A 231 -2.65 -19.12 11.63
CA THR A 231 -3.65 -19.43 12.67
C THR A 231 -5.02 -18.93 12.22
N ALA A 232 -6.09 -19.46 12.79
CA ALA A 232 -7.45 -18.99 12.51
C ALA A 232 -7.56 -17.47 12.71
N GLN A 233 -7.03 -16.94 13.82
CA GLN A 233 -7.02 -15.51 14.09
C GLN A 233 -6.18 -14.71 13.09
N SER A 234 -5.01 -15.23 12.69
CA SER A 234 -4.14 -14.49 11.77
C SER A 234 -4.68 -14.42 10.35
N LEU A 235 -5.38 -15.46 9.87
CA LEU A 235 -6.10 -15.44 8.60
C LEU A 235 -7.29 -14.47 8.67
N ALA A 236 -8.13 -14.57 9.71
CA ALA A 236 -9.26 -13.67 9.91
C ALA A 236 -8.81 -12.20 10.00
N ALA A 237 -7.70 -11.93 10.70
CA ALA A 237 -7.16 -10.58 10.84
C ALA A 237 -6.61 -10.00 9.53
N HIS A 238 -6.34 -10.83 8.52
CA HIS A 238 -5.81 -10.34 7.25
C HIS A 238 -6.85 -9.52 6.47
N THR A 239 -8.14 -9.81 6.59
CA THR A 239 -9.21 -9.04 5.95
C THR A 239 -9.36 -7.60 6.48
N LEU A 240 -8.77 -7.31 7.65
CA LEU A 240 -8.69 -5.94 8.18
C LEU A 240 -7.74 -5.04 7.37
N TYR A 241 -6.70 -5.64 6.77
CA TYR A 241 -5.59 -4.90 6.16
C TYR A 241 -6.03 -4.12 4.91
N GLU A 242 -5.76 -2.82 4.89
CA GLU A 242 -6.03 -1.89 3.77
C GLU A 242 -7.50 -1.84 3.30
N LYS A 243 -8.45 -2.19 4.15
CA LYS A 243 -9.88 -2.14 3.84
C LYS A 243 -10.62 -1.24 4.83
N SER A 244 -11.55 -0.46 4.33
CA SER A 244 -12.40 0.40 5.16
C SER A 244 -13.23 -0.45 6.12
N ARG A 245 -13.68 -1.64 5.65
CA ARG A 245 -14.55 -2.58 6.36
C ARG A 245 -14.01 -4.02 6.26
N PRO A 246 -13.96 -4.81 7.38
CA PRO A 246 -13.29 -6.10 7.39
C PRO A 246 -14.17 -7.29 6.99
N ASP A 247 -15.49 -7.16 7.06
CA ASP A 247 -16.47 -8.24 6.98
C ASP A 247 -17.19 -8.32 5.62
N LEU A 248 -17.29 -7.18 4.92
CA LEU A 248 -17.87 -7.04 3.59
C LEU A 248 -16.89 -6.28 2.70
N LEU A 249 -16.24 -6.97 1.79
CA LEU A 249 -15.16 -6.43 0.97
C LEU A 249 -15.68 -6.18 -0.46
N ALA A 250 -15.95 -4.92 -0.78
CA ALA A 250 -16.36 -4.54 -2.13
C ALA A 250 -15.19 -4.72 -3.12
N GLY A 251 -15.53 -5.19 -4.31
CA GLY A 251 -14.62 -5.38 -5.43
C GLY A 251 -15.37 -5.38 -6.77
N PRO A 252 -14.67 -5.56 -7.89
CA PRO A 252 -15.30 -5.71 -9.19
C PRO A 252 -16.37 -6.82 -9.18
N GLY A 253 -17.53 -6.52 -9.74
CA GLY A 253 -18.64 -7.46 -9.89
C GLY A 253 -19.41 -7.80 -8.61
N GLY A 254 -19.01 -7.35 -7.41
CA GLY A 254 -19.78 -7.66 -6.20
C GLY A 254 -19.08 -7.39 -4.88
N VAL A 255 -19.57 -8.07 -3.85
CA VAL A 255 -19.08 -7.97 -2.47
C VAL A 255 -18.71 -9.34 -1.94
N LEU A 256 -17.51 -9.48 -1.44
CA LEU A 256 -17.07 -10.65 -0.70
C LEU A 256 -17.55 -10.54 0.76
N ASP A 257 -18.44 -11.44 1.17
CA ASP A 257 -18.95 -11.56 2.54
C ASP A 257 -18.18 -12.66 3.29
N VAL A 258 -17.39 -12.25 4.29
CA VAL A 258 -16.57 -13.18 5.10
C VAL A 258 -17.12 -13.39 6.50
N ARG A 259 -18.34 -12.92 6.81
CA ARG A 259 -18.93 -13.00 8.15
C ARG A 259 -19.19 -14.43 8.63
N SER A 260 -19.40 -15.36 7.70
CA SER A 260 -19.68 -16.77 8.00
C SER A 260 -18.47 -17.69 7.84
N VAL A 261 -17.28 -17.12 7.59
CA VAL A 261 -16.07 -17.92 7.35
C VAL A 261 -15.65 -18.65 8.62
N THR A 262 -15.27 -19.90 8.45
CA THR A 262 -14.62 -20.71 9.47
C THR A 262 -13.19 -21.00 9.08
N TYR A 263 -12.30 -21.00 10.08
CA TYR A 263 -10.89 -21.26 9.89
C TYR A 263 -10.44 -22.43 10.78
N ALA A 264 -9.60 -23.31 10.24
CA ALA A 264 -9.02 -24.41 10.99
C ALA A 264 -7.55 -24.61 10.66
N VAL A 265 -6.72 -24.71 11.68
CA VAL A 265 -5.31 -25.06 11.52
C VAL A 265 -5.20 -26.51 11.11
N ASN A 266 -4.38 -26.81 10.10
CA ASN A 266 -4.12 -28.17 9.65
C ASN A 266 -3.41 -28.94 10.79
N SER A 267 -4.01 -30.07 11.21
CA SER A 267 -3.50 -30.87 12.32
C SER A 267 -2.26 -31.69 11.98
N GLU A 268 -1.98 -31.90 10.69
CA GLU A 268 -0.85 -32.71 10.24
C GLU A 268 0.47 -31.92 10.29
N ASP A 269 0.45 -30.69 9.82
CA ASP A 269 1.65 -29.83 9.78
C ASP A 269 1.71 -28.78 10.91
N GLY A 270 0.56 -28.46 11.53
CA GLY A 270 0.43 -27.43 12.57
C GLY A 270 0.76 -26.01 12.10
N ARG A 271 0.88 -25.78 10.78
CA ARG A 271 1.38 -24.56 10.17
C ARG A 271 0.44 -23.95 9.15
N SER A 272 -0.19 -24.79 8.34
CA SER A 272 -1.18 -24.37 7.34
C SER A 272 -2.52 -24.10 8.00
N CYS A 273 -3.33 -23.27 7.38
CA CYS A 273 -4.66 -22.95 7.88
C CYS A 273 -5.67 -22.93 6.73
N THR A 274 -6.77 -23.64 6.90
CA THR A 274 -7.89 -23.67 5.95
C THR A 274 -8.89 -22.57 6.26
N GLY A 275 -9.56 -22.07 5.21
CA GLY A 275 -10.73 -21.20 5.28
C GLY A 275 -11.86 -21.72 4.40
N SER A 276 -13.11 -21.57 4.88
CA SER A 276 -14.31 -21.98 4.13
C SER A 276 -15.53 -21.17 4.55
N GLY A 277 -16.55 -21.10 3.68
CA GLY A 277 -17.83 -20.48 4.00
C GLY A 277 -17.95 -19.00 3.67
N ALA A 278 -16.97 -18.41 2.97
CA ALA A 278 -17.11 -17.08 2.37
C ALA A 278 -18.18 -17.12 1.26
N LYS A 279 -18.84 -15.97 1.04
CA LYS A 279 -19.86 -15.82 0.01
C LYS A 279 -19.52 -14.65 -0.90
N PHE A 280 -19.73 -14.81 -2.19
CA PHE A 280 -19.68 -13.69 -3.12
C PHE A 280 -21.11 -13.26 -3.44
N ILE A 281 -21.42 -12.00 -3.20
CA ILE A 281 -22.73 -11.39 -3.45
C ILE A 281 -22.56 -10.56 -4.73
N PRO A 282 -23.11 -11.02 -5.88
CA PRO A 282 -23.01 -10.28 -7.13
C PRO A 282 -23.64 -8.90 -7.01
N ALA A 283 -23.03 -7.90 -7.60
CA ALA A 283 -23.61 -6.56 -7.73
C ALA A 283 -24.72 -6.56 -8.79
N GLU A 284 -25.74 -5.76 -8.60
CA GLU A 284 -26.80 -5.54 -9.60
C GLU A 284 -26.25 -4.95 -10.89
N LYS A 285 -25.29 -4.05 -10.76
CA LYS A 285 -24.56 -3.44 -11.87
C LYS A 285 -23.06 -3.62 -11.64
N TYR A 286 -22.37 -4.06 -12.69
CA TYR A 286 -20.93 -4.20 -12.62
C TYR A 286 -20.26 -2.82 -12.62
N THR A 287 -19.29 -2.62 -11.75
CA THR A 287 -18.48 -1.41 -11.73
C THR A 287 -16.99 -1.71 -11.73
N VAL A 288 -16.23 -0.86 -12.42
CA VAL A 288 -14.78 -0.80 -12.33
C VAL A 288 -14.35 0.43 -11.54
N LYS A 289 -13.29 0.33 -10.77
CA LYS A 289 -12.75 1.48 -10.05
C LYS A 289 -11.77 2.23 -10.95
N LEU A 290 -12.01 3.54 -11.12
CA LEU A 290 -11.14 4.45 -11.82
C LEU A 290 -10.14 5.08 -10.84
N GLU A 291 -8.87 5.11 -11.21
CA GLU A 291 -7.81 5.79 -10.48
C GLU A 291 -7.09 6.76 -11.43
N GLY A 292 -7.07 8.05 -11.07
CA GLY A 292 -6.47 9.09 -11.89
C GLY A 292 -5.69 10.10 -11.07
N ALA A 293 -4.65 10.65 -11.68
CA ALA A 293 -3.78 11.64 -11.06
C ALA A 293 -3.48 12.79 -12.03
N LYS A 294 -3.24 13.99 -11.47
CA LYS A 294 -2.87 15.21 -12.19
C LYS A 294 -1.61 15.82 -11.60
N THR A 295 -0.91 16.64 -12.39
CA THR A 295 0.20 17.46 -11.91
C THR A 295 -0.30 18.83 -11.48
N VAL A 296 0.24 19.36 -10.35
CA VAL A 296 -0.24 20.60 -9.73
C VAL A 296 0.87 21.63 -9.49
N GLY A 297 1.99 21.49 -10.17
CA GLY A 297 3.14 22.39 -10.09
C GLY A 297 4.46 21.66 -9.94
N TYR A 298 5.48 22.39 -9.50
CA TYR A 298 6.84 21.91 -9.32
C TYR A 298 7.29 22.11 -7.88
N ARG A 299 8.15 21.23 -7.38
CA ARG A 299 8.62 21.21 -6.01
C ARG A 299 10.13 21.34 -5.92
N THR A 300 10.60 22.14 -4.97
CA THR A 300 11.98 22.18 -4.50
C THR A 300 11.98 22.06 -2.98
N ILE A 301 12.94 21.33 -2.44
CA ILE A 301 13.11 21.20 -1.00
C ILE A 301 14.44 21.80 -0.53
N VAL A 302 14.42 22.23 0.75
CA VAL A 302 15.60 22.59 1.54
C VAL A 302 15.51 21.88 2.87
N MET A 303 16.63 21.44 3.42
CA MET A 303 16.65 20.74 4.70
C MET A 303 17.80 21.19 5.59
N GLY A 304 17.56 21.15 6.89
CA GLY A 304 18.57 21.46 7.91
C GLY A 304 18.01 21.38 9.31
N SER A 305 18.84 21.64 10.30
CA SER A 305 18.45 21.55 11.72
C SER A 305 18.71 22.83 12.48
N ILE A 306 18.02 22.97 13.61
CA ILE A 306 18.15 24.04 14.58
C ILE A 306 18.35 23.41 15.96
N ARG A 307 19.40 23.84 16.68
CA ARG A 307 19.68 23.40 18.05
C ARG A 307 19.66 24.56 19.06
N ASP A 308 19.50 25.79 18.60
CA ASP A 308 19.39 26.95 19.50
C ASP A 308 18.08 26.90 20.27
N PRO A 309 18.08 26.75 21.62
CA PRO A 309 16.88 26.60 22.40
C PRO A 309 15.99 27.86 22.41
N ILE A 310 16.56 29.04 22.15
CA ILE A 310 15.80 30.29 22.07
C ILE A 310 14.98 30.27 20.78
N LEU A 311 15.61 29.93 19.65
CA LEU A 311 14.91 29.85 18.38
C LEU A 311 13.88 28.70 18.35
N ILE A 312 14.22 27.52 18.90
CA ILE A 312 13.27 26.37 19.01
C ILE A 312 12.03 26.80 19.81
N SER A 313 12.18 27.53 20.90
CA SER A 313 11.06 27.97 21.73
C SER A 313 10.09 28.91 21.02
N MET A 314 10.52 29.59 19.98
CA MET A 314 9.71 30.52 19.18
C MET A 314 9.50 30.09 17.72
N ILE A 315 9.79 28.84 17.39
CA ILE A 315 9.75 28.35 16.00
C ILE A 315 8.37 28.55 15.35
N ASP A 316 7.29 28.41 16.11
CA ASP A 316 5.91 28.59 15.65
C ASP A 316 5.58 30.06 15.31
N ILE A 317 6.38 31.01 15.80
CA ILE A 317 6.29 32.42 15.45
C ILE A 317 7.25 32.75 14.31
N PHE A 318 8.43 32.15 14.31
CA PHE A 318 9.49 32.42 13.35
C PHE A 318 9.16 31.94 11.94
N LEU A 319 8.68 30.69 11.79
CA LEU A 319 8.37 30.10 10.48
C LEU A 319 7.27 30.86 9.70
N PRO A 320 6.17 31.30 10.30
CA PRO A 320 5.20 32.16 9.61
C PRO A 320 5.79 33.49 9.13
N GLN A 321 6.79 34.06 9.83
CA GLN A 321 7.48 35.28 9.36
C GLN A 321 8.37 34.97 8.15
N VAL A 322 9.05 33.82 8.13
CA VAL A 322 9.79 33.34 6.96
C VAL A 322 8.86 33.19 5.76
N GLU A 323 7.70 32.52 5.92
CA GLU A 323 6.70 32.39 4.87
C GLU A 323 6.22 33.74 4.34
N LYS A 324 5.84 34.64 5.25
CA LYS A 324 5.46 36.01 4.89
C LYS A 324 6.54 36.74 4.10
N TYR A 325 7.80 36.61 4.50
CA TYR A 325 8.93 37.21 3.79
C TYR A 325 9.08 36.63 2.37
N VAL A 326 9.02 35.31 2.22
CA VAL A 326 9.07 34.62 0.91
C VAL A 326 7.96 35.11 0.01
N ASN A 327 6.73 35.23 0.51
CA ASN A 327 5.56 35.70 -0.24
C ASN A 327 5.71 37.17 -0.72
N THR A 328 6.60 37.98 -0.12
CA THR A 328 6.95 39.30 -0.66
C THR A 328 7.88 39.24 -1.88
N LYS A 329 8.50 38.09 -2.13
CA LYS A 329 9.50 37.88 -3.21
C LYS A 329 9.00 36.95 -4.30
N CYS A 330 8.02 36.15 -4.01
CA CYS A 330 7.43 35.19 -4.92
C CYS A 330 5.89 35.16 -4.71
N ASP A 331 5.16 35.64 -5.67
CA ASP A 331 3.68 35.77 -5.64
C ASP A 331 2.95 34.46 -6.00
N ASP A 332 3.63 33.52 -6.65
CA ASP A 332 3.11 32.21 -7.08
C ASP A 332 3.88 31.08 -6.38
N CYS A 333 3.93 31.11 -5.04
CA CYS A 333 4.57 30.04 -4.30
C CYS A 333 3.76 29.64 -3.07
N LYS A 334 3.89 28.38 -2.69
CA LYS A 334 3.39 27.83 -1.43
C LYS A 334 4.54 27.18 -0.70
N LEU A 335 4.61 27.39 0.62
CA LEU A 335 5.59 26.77 1.49
C LEU A 335 4.92 25.85 2.49
N VAL A 336 5.57 24.74 2.79
CA VAL A 336 5.25 23.90 3.95
C VAL A 336 6.54 23.63 4.71
N PHE A 337 6.51 23.85 6.01
CA PHE A 337 7.63 23.52 6.92
C PHE A 337 7.29 22.23 7.66
N HIS A 338 8.07 21.18 7.41
CA HIS A 338 7.97 19.92 8.12
C HIS A 338 8.97 19.95 9.29
N VAL A 339 8.50 20.23 10.49
CA VAL A 339 9.33 20.37 11.70
C VAL A 339 9.36 19.03 12.44
N TYR A 340 10.35 18.19 12.15
CA TYR A 340 10.56 16.94 12.84
C TYR A 340 11.18 17.16 14.23
N GLY A 341 10.85 16.33 15.19
CA GLY A 341 11.14 16.53 16.61
C GLY A 341 10.01 17.27 17.34
N LYS A 342 8.97 17.73 16.61
CA LYS A 342 7.82 18.47 17.15
C LYS A 342 6.50 18.01 16.48
N ASP A 343 6.05 16.79 16.80
CA ASP A 343 4.74 16.21 16.39
C ASP A 343 4.39 16.35 14.89
N ARG A 344 5.39 16.25 14.01
CA ARG A 344 5.16 16.45 12.58
C ARG A 344 4.50 15.25 11.92
N THR A 345 4.84 14.03 12.33
CA THR A 345 4.36 12.79 11.74
C THR A 345 2.86 12.58 11.98
N THR A 346 2.37 13.05 13.12
CA THR A 346 0.93 13.14 13.42
C THR A 346 0.57 14.61 13.63
N ARG A 347 -0.59 15.04 13.14
CA ARG A 347 -1.08 16.42 13.39
C ARG A 347 -1.74 16.55 14.77
N LEU A 348 -1.55 15.57 15.62
CA LEU A 348 -2.18 15.46 16.93
C LEU A 348 -1.19 15.88 18.00
N PRO A 349 -1.65 16.49 19.11
CA PRO A 349 -0.78 16.87 20.22
C PRO A 349 -0.04 15.67 20.77
N SER A 350 1.24 15.82 21.07
CA SER A 350 2.01 14.78 21.76
C SER A 350 1.44 14.55 23.15
N VAL A 351 1.25 13.28 23.50
CA VAL A 351 0.83 12.88 24.84
C VAL A 351 2.01 12.94 25.83
N ALA A 352 3.25 12.84 25.33
CA ALA A 352 4.46 12.99 26.11
C ALA A 352 5.03 14.40 25.94
N LYS A 353 5.21 15.14 27.02
CA LYS A 353 5.92 16.44 27.05
C LYS A 353 7.44 16.20 26.96
N ILE A 354 7.93 15.76 25.80
CA ILE A 354 9.35 15.69 25.51
C ILE A 354 9.80 17.11 25.14
N LYS A 355 10.80 17.64 25.84
CA LYS A 355 11.38 18.94 25.50
C LYS A 355 12.34 18.74 24.32
N GLU A 356 12.05 19.39 23.21
CA GLU A 356 12.87 19.33 22.02
C GLU A 356 14.25 19.90 22.30
N GLN A 357 15.29 19.12 22.03
CA GLN A 357 16.70 19.57 22.12
C GLN A 357 17.25 20.00 20.75
N GLU A 358 16.70 19.43 19.70
CA GLU A 358 17.05 19.70 18.32
C GLU A 358 15.83 19.41 17.44
N ILE A 359 15.59 20.27 16.45
CA ILE A 359 14.55 20.07 15.45
C ILE A 359 15.18 20.02 14.06
N PHE A 360 14.64 19.12 13.21
CA PHE A 360 14.98 19.07 11.79
C PHE A 360 13.83 19.69 11.00
N ILE A 361 14.16 20.57 10.06
CA ILE A 361 13.16 21.23 9.20
C ILE A 361 13.43 20.84 7.75
N LEU A 362 12.43 20.23 7.12
CA LEU A 362 12.35 20.10 5.67
C LEU A 362 11.38 21.18 5.18
N VAL A 363 11.88 22.12 4.38
CA VAL A 363 11.07 23.12 3.70
C VAL A 363 10.66 22.56 2.35
N GLU A 364 9.38 22.53 2.08
CA GLU A 364 8.81 22.17 0.79
C GLU A 364 8.24 23.41 0.12
N ALA A 365 8.80 23.82 -1.02
CA ALA A 365 8.34 24.95 -1.81
C ALA A 365 7.70 24.46 -3.11
N LYS A 366 6.48 24.92 -3.41
CA LYS A 366 5.74 24.60 -4.64
C LYS A 366 5.42 25.88 -5.42
N SER A 367 5.56 25.83 -6.76
CA SER A 367 5.15 26.90 -7.68
C SER A 367 4.76 26.33 -9.04
N SER A 368 4.28 27.18 -9.94
CA SER A 368 3.91 26.83 -11.32
C SER A 368 5.09 26.37 -12.20
N THR A 369 6.32 26.78 -11.83
CA THR A 369 7.54 26.35 -12.54
C THR A 369 8.63 25.92 -11.58
N GLN A 370 9.54 25.05 -12.04
CA GLN A 370 10.67 24.60 -11.22
C GLN A 370 11.58 25.77 -10.79
N ALA A 371 11.82 26.73 -11.67
CA ALA A 371 12.66 27.91 -11.38
C ALA A 371 12.07 28.75 -10.23
N LYS A 372 10.75 29.00 -10.25
CA LYS A 372 10.05 29.73 -9.18
C LYS A 372 10.04 28.96 -7.86
N ALA A 373 9.79 27.64 -7.92
CA ALA A 373 9.86 26.79 -6.73
C ALA A 373 11.26 26.79 -6.09
N THR A 374 12.32 26.75 -6.92
CA THR A 374 13.71 26.83 -6.45
C THR A 374 14.02 28.22 -5.87
N MET A 375 13.55 29.29 -6.48
CA MET A 375 13.71 30.66 -5.97
C MET A 375 13.01 30.81 -4.60
N ALA A 376 11.80 30.29 -4.44
CA ALA A 376 11.08 30.34 -3.17
C ALA A 376 11.80 29.53 -2.08
N ALA A 377 12.29 28.33 -2.40
CA ALA A 377 13.08 27.50 -1.51
C ALA A 377 14.40 28.20 -1.07
N SER A 378 15.12 28.81 -2.02
CA SER A 378 16.35 29.57 -1.74
C SER A 378 16.07 30.76 -0.85
N THR A 379 15.00 31.51 -1.12
CA THR A 379 14.61 32.65 -0.28
C THR A 379 14.27 32.21 1.15
N ALA A 380 13.53 31.09 1.29
CA ALA A 380 13.23 30.50 2.60
C ALA A 380 14.49 30.06 3.34
N ARG A 381 15.43 29.39 2.65
CA ARG A 381 16.71 28.97 3.21
C ARG A 381 17.52 30.16 3.72
N ILE A 382 17.62 31.23 2.94
CA ILE A 382 18.33 32.43 3.34
C ILE A 382 17.70 33.06 4.58
N ALA A 383 16.37 33.15 4.61
CA ALA A 383 15.64 33.67 5.76
C ALA A 383 15.80 32.80 7.02
N LEU A 384 15.79 31.47 6.87
CA LEU A 384 16.06 30.52 7.97
C LEU A 384 17.48 30.66 8.50
N LEU A 385 18.48 30.81 7.59
CA LEU A 385 19.89 30.88 7.95
C LEU A 385 20.25 32.20 8.61
N HIS A 386 19.70 33.30 8.13
CA HIS A 386 20.13 34.65 8.51
C HIS A 386 19.03 35.52 9.14
N GLY A 387 17.80 35.02 9.24
CA GLY A 387 16.67 35.74 9.81
C GLY A 387 16.94 36.12 11.29
N PRO A 388 16.70 37.38 11.68
CA PRO A 388 16.85 37.78 13.08
C PRO A 388 15.67 37.29 13.94
N TYR A 389 15.93 37.01 15.21
CA TYR A 389 14.92 36.70 16.19
C TYR A 389 15.26 37.31 17.57
N PRO A 390 14.24 37.56 18.43
CA PRO A 390 14.48 38.10 19.77
C PRO A 390 15.39 37.21 20.62
N GLY A 391 16.39 37.83 21.23
CA GLY A 391 17.34 37.11 22.09
C GLY A 391 18.44 36.33 21.35
N GLN A 392 18.55 36.51 20.03
CA GLN A 392 19.58 35.84 19.22
C GLN A 392 20.98 36.07 19.78
N LYS A 393 21.77 35.00 19.92
CA LYS A 393 23.15 35.01 20.35
C LYS A 393 24.13 34.69 19.22
N ALA A 394 23.78 33.72 18.38
CA ALA A 394 24.56 33.34 17.21
C ALA A 394 24.28 34.30 16.05
N THR A 395 25.30 35.00 15.56
CA THR A 395 25.15 35.96 14.46
C THR A 395 25.68 35.46 13.12
N ALA A 396 26.30 34.26 13.11
CA ALA A 396 26.87 33.65 11.90
C ALA A 396 25.84 32.87 11.08
N GLY A 397 24.85 32.28 11.75
CA GLY A 397 23.77 31.52 11.09
C GLY A 397 22.93 30.71 12.09
N ASN A 398 21.67 30.54 11.76
CA ASN A 398 20.66 29.89 12.64
C ASN A 398 20.29 28.46 12.19
N PHE A 399 20.67 28.07 10.98
CA PHE A 399 20.18 26.88 10.31
C PHE A 399 21.34 26.01 9.83
N ALA A 400 21.51 24.84 10.40
CA ALA A 400 22.56 23.89 10.05
C ALA A 400 22.12 23.06 8.82
N ILE A 401 22.66 23.40 7.66
CA ILE A 401 22.34 22.77 6.38
C ILE A 401 23.10 21.45 6.27
N SER A 402 22.39 20.37 5.93
CA SER A 402 22.93 19.01 6.01
C SER A 402 23.79 18.61 4.82
N LEU A 403 23.55 19.19 3.63
CA LEU A 403 24.20 18.76 2.38
C LEU A 403 24.13 19.83 1.28
N THR A 404 24.85 19.58 0.19
CA THR A 404 24.76 20.33 -1.08
C THR A 404 24.30 19.38 -2.20
N PRO A 405 23.50 19.84 -3.20
CA PRO A 405 23.11 21.26 -3.41
C PRO A 405 22.17 21.75 -2.32
N LEU A 406 22.21 23.07 -2.04
CA LEU A 406 21.44 23.67 -0.95
C LEU A 406 19.93 23.63 -1.20
N GLU A 407 19.53 23.78 -2.45
CA GLU A 407 18.16 23.58 -2.96
C GLU A 407 18.12 22.33 -3.82
N ILE A 408 17.15 21.44 -3.55
CA ILE A 408 17.01 20.16 -4.26
C ILE A 408 15.71 20.18 -5.07
N PRO A 409 15.78 20.44 -6.39
CA PRO A 409 14.63 20.34 -7.27
C PRO A 409 14.16 18.90 -7.35
N LEU A 410 12.86 18.66 -7.12
CA LEU A 410 12.24 17.31 -7.16
C LEU A 410 11.30 17.12 -8.35
N GLY A 411 11.18 18.12 -9.24
CA GLY A 411 10.29 17.99 -10.40
C GLY A 411 8.82 18.26 -10.08
N GLN A 412 7.94 17.60 -10.79
CA GLN A 412 6.50 17.82 -10.72
C GLN A 412 5.89 17.27 -9.44
N VAL A 413 4.89 17.98 -8.92
CA VAL A 413 4.03 17.53 -7.82
C VAL A 413 2.72 17.03 -8.40
N SER A 414 2.29 15.87 -7.95
CA SER A 414 1.06 15.23 -8.39
C SER A 414 0.05 15.06 -7.26
N GLU A 415 -1.23 14.97 -7.61
CA GLU A 415 -2.33 14.70 -6.69
C GLU A 415 -3.30 13.71 -7.32
N PHE A 416 -3.90 12.82 -6.52
CA PHE A 416 -5.05 12.03 -6.97
C PHE A 416 -6.25 12.95 -7.16
N ASN A 417 -6.90 12.83 -8.32
CA ASN A 417 -8.08 13.63 -8.64
C ASN A 417 -9.26 12.80 -9.18
N ILE A 418 -9.04 11.52 -9.49
CA ILE A 418 -10.08 10.56 -9.83
C ILE A 418 -9.91 9.32 -8.95
N TYR A 419 -10.96 8.97 -8.20
CA TYR A 419 -11.06 7.74 -7.42
C TYR A 419 -12.56 7.38 -7.33
N HIS A 420 -13.08 6.83 -8.44
CA HIS A 420 -14.52 6.72 -8.66
C HIS A 420 -14.86 5.34 -9.21
N LEU A 421 -16.11 4.95 -9.09
CA LEU A 421 -16.67 3.74 -9.67
C LEU A 421 -17.38 4.10 -10.97
N MET A 422 -17.06 3.39 -12.06
CA MET A 422 -17.74 3.53 -13.35
C MET A 422 -18.54 2.26 -13.64
N GLN A 423 -19.83 2.40 -13.93
CA GLN A 423 -20.68 1.30 -14.37
C GLN A 423 -20.30 0.87 -15.78
N VAL A 424 -20.28 -0.44 -16.01
CA VAL A 424 -19.98 -1.04 -17.30
C VAL A 424 -20.92 -2.20 -17.56
N ASP A 425 -21.36 -2.34 -18.82
CA ASP A 425 -22.23 -3.46 -19.24
C ASP A 425 -21.39 -4.72 -19.51
N ASP A 426 -20.21 -4.54 -20.12
CA ASP A 426 -19.25 -5.62 -20.35
C ASP A 426 -17.97 -5.37 -19.55
N PRO A 427 -17.67 -6.21 -18.54
CA PRO A 427 -16.50 -6.07 -17.68
C PRO A 427 -15.15 -6.11 -18.41
N SER A 428 -15.10 -6.73 -19.59
CA SER A 428 -13.87 -6.93 -20.36
C SER A 428 -13.66 -5.90 -21.48
N ALA A 429 -14.70 -5.22 -21.92
CA ALA A 429 -14.66 -4.37 -23.12
C ALA A 429 -13.68 -3.18 -23.01
N LEU A 430 -13.40 -2.72 -21.78
CA LEU A 430 -12.46 -1.64 -21.50
C LEU A 430 -11.00 -2.04 -21.63
N PHE A 431 -10.70 -3.32 -21.59
CA PHE A 431 -9.35 -3.85 -21.39
C PHE A 431 -8.84 -4.52 -22.68
N LEU A 432 -8.06 -3.75 -23.46
CA LEU A 432 -7.46 -4.26 -24.68
C LEU A 432 -6.50 -5.41 -24.35
N ARG A 433 -6.71 -6.55 -25.00
CA ARG A 433 -5.87 -7.73 -24.91
C ARG A 433 -5.07 -7.90 -26.19
N THR A 434 -3.77 -8.19 -26.06
CA THR A 434 -2.88 -8.52 -27.18
C THR A 434 -1.93 -9.62 -26.75
N HIS A 435 -1.35 -10.35 -27.71
CA HIS A 435 -0.37 -11.37 -27.41
C HIS A 435 0.85 -11.30 -28.32
N ASN A 436 1.99 -11.71 -27.80
CA ASN A 436 3.24 -11.81 -28.55
C ASN A 436 3.98 -13.07 -28.15
N PHE A 437 4.70 -13.66 -29.12
CA PHE A 437 5.77 -14.60 -28.80
C PHE A 437 7.04 -13.79 -28.56
N VAL A 438 7.65 -13.98 -27.40
CA VAL A 438 8.88 -13.29 -26.97
C VAL A 438 9.99 -14.29 -26.72
N GLY A 439 11.22 -13.93 -27.07
CA GLY A 439 12.40 -14.74 -26.82
C GLY A 439 13.07 -15.29 -28.09
N SER A 440 13.77 -16.41 -27.94
CA SER A 440 14.65 -16.98 -28.96
C SER A 440 13.92 -18.00 -29.82
N GLU A 441 14.25 -18.04 -31.14
CA GLU A 441 13.81 -19.12 -32.02
C GLU A 441 14.52 -20.45 -31.73
N GLU A 442 15.80 -20.40 -31.32
CA GLU A 442 16.51 -21.56 -30.80
C GLU A 442 16.30 -21.63 -29.29
N THR A 443 15.53 -22.61 -28.85
CA THR A 443 15.19 -22.73 -27.43
C THR A 443 16.13 -23.67 -26.68
N ALA A 444 16.45 -23.31 -25.43
CA ALA A 444 17.15 -24.18 -24.50
C ALA A 444 16.29 -25.39 -24.10
N GLU A 445 16.94 -26.49 -23.70
CA GLU A 445 16.24 -27.67 -23.19
C GLU A 445 15.59 -27.37 -21.82
N ARG A 446 14.37 -27.88 -21.61
CA ARG A 446 13.70 -27.81 -20.32
C ARG A 446 14.31 -28.81 -19.33
N GLN A 447 14.56 -28.37 -18.10
CA GLN A 447 15.17 -29.16 -17.04
C GLN A 447 14.18 -29.22 -15.85
N PRO A 448 13.42 -30.30 -15.67
CA PRO A 448 12.37 -30.37 -14.63
C PRO A 448 12.87 -30.21 -13.18
N ASP A 449 14.14 -30.52 -12.92
CA ASP A 449 14.82 -30.40 -11.63
C ASP A 449 15.60 -29.08 -11.48
N PHE A 450 15.48 -28.16 -12.44
CA PHE A 450 16.16 -26.86 -12.39
C PHE A 450 15.82 -26.10 -11.10
N GLY A 451 16.85 -25.60 -10.44
CA GLY A 451 16.70 -24.74 -9.27
C GLY A 451 16.46 -25.46 -7.93
N PHE A 452 15.97 -26.72 -7.92
CA PHE A 452 15.72 -27.41 -6.65
C PHE A 452 16.98 -27.68 -5.81
N HIS A 453 18.15 -27.64 -6.41
CA HIS A 453 19.44 -27.77 -5.76
C HIS A 453 20.03 -26.44 -5.26
N LEU A 454 19.44 -25.31 -5.62
CA LEU A 454 19.90 -23.96 -5.23
C LEU A 454 19.42 -23.54 -3.84
N ILE A 455 18.77 -24.45 -3.10
CA ILE A 455 18.18 -24.14 -1.79
C ILE A 455 19.30 -23.88 -0.78
N SER A 456 19.73 -22.64 -0.68
CA SER A 456 20.50 -22.11 0.44
C SER A 456 19.61 -21.19 1.26
N GLU A 457 19.69 -21.26 2.59
CA GLU A 457 18.98 -20.31 3.45
C GLU A 457 19.51 -18.90 3.19
N GLU A 458 18.61 -17.98 2.89
CA GLU A 458 18.97 -16.56 2.83
C GLU A 458 19.38 -16.05 4.21
N PRO A 459 20.41 -15.20 4.30
CA PRO A 459 20.78 -14.59 5.56
C PRO A 459 19.61 -13.73 6.06
N THR A 460 19.13 -14.01 7.25
CA THR A 460 18.12 -13.18 7.91
C THR A 460 18.71 -11.83 8.28
N LEU A 461 17.96 -10.74 8.07
CA LEU A 461 18.36 -9.38 8.48
C LEU A 461 18.74 -9.30 9.96
N ILE A 462 18.14 -10.16 10.78
CA ILE A 462 18.41 -10.28 12.22
C ILE A 462 18.48 -11.76 12.56
N THR A 463 19.64 -12.21 12.99
CA THR A 463 19.81 -13.60 13.44
C THR A 463 19.00 -13.89 14.71
N PRO A 464 18.64 -15.16 14.99
CA PRO A 464 17.97 -15.51 16.25
C PRO A 464 18.74 -15.02 17.49
N GLU A 465 20.07 -15.02 17.45
CA GLU A 465 20.93 -14.53 18.53
C GLU A 465 20.89 -13.00 18.65
N GLN A 466 20.85 -12.27 17.54
CA GLN A 466 20.67 -10.83 17.52
C GLN A 466 19.25 -10.45 17.98
N LYS A 467 18.24 -11.22 17.57
CA LYS A 467 16.85 -11.04 18.01
C LYS A 467 16.69 -11.26 19.52
N ALA A 468 17.43 -12.23 20.09
CA ALA A 468 17.45 -12.46 21.53
C ALA A 468 18.14 -11.33 22.30
N LYS A 469 19.01 -10.56 21.67
CA LYS A 469 19.73 -9.41 22.25
C LYS A 469 19.00 -8.08 22.06
N LEU A 470 18.01 -8.02 21.17
CA LEU A 470 17.15 -6.84 21.08
C LEU A 470 16.37 -6.73 22.39
N PRO A 471 16.18 -5.52 22.93
CA PRO A 471 15.42 -5.33 24.16
C PRO A 471 13.96 -5.76 23.90
N MET A 472 13.71 -7.06 24.15
CA MET A 472 12.40 -7.71 23.97
C MET A 472 11.44 -7.41 25.13
N SER A 473 11.88 -6.70 26.17
CA SER A 473 10.98 -6.34 27.25
C SER A 473 10.37 -4.97 26.96
N SER A 474 9.11 -5.01 26.58
CA SER A 474 8.21 -3.86 26.62
C SER A 474 8.30 -3.05 27.95
N ASN A 475 8.82 -3.63 29.00
CA ASN A 475 8.91 -3.00 30.31
C ASN A 475 10.02 -1.95 30.44
N ASN A 476 11.10 -1.99 29.64
CA ASN A 476 12.20 -1.02 29.73
C ASN A 476 12.14 0.10 28.68
N LEU A 477 11.47 -0.11 27.54
CA LEU A 477 11.21 0.94 26.55
C LEU A 477 9.98 1.79 26.88
N VAL A 478 9.12 1.29 27.78
CA VAL A 478 7.88 1.95 28.22
C VAL A 478 8.15 2.99 29.33
N SER A 479 9.40 3.12 29.84
CA SER A 479 9.73 4.11 30.87
C SER A 479 9.58 5.57 30.40
N GLU A 480 9.51 5.83 29.10
CA GLU A 480 9.26 7.16 28.53
C GLU A 480 7.78 7.39 28.17
N LEU A 481 6.94 6.37 28.22
CA LEU A 481 5.49 6.53 28.11
C LEU A 481 4.91 7.07 29.41
N PRO A 482 3.81 7.82 29.36
CA PRO A 482 3.11 8.27 30.57
C PRO A 482 2.81 7.09 31.51
N SER A 483 2.97 7.31 32.80
CA SER A 483 2.62 6.29 33.81
C SER A 483 1.18 5.83 33.60
N PRO A 484 0.87 4.53 33.78
CA PRO A 484 -0.49 4.04 33.70
C PRO A 484 -1.43 4.85 34.64
N PRO A 485 -2.70 5.01 34.26
CA PRO A 485 -3.69 5.66 35.16
C PRO A 485 -3.76 4.97 36.51
N GLU A 486 -3.87 5.76 37.60
CA GLU A 486 -3.87 5.24 38.98
C GLU A 486 -5.16 4.50 39.37
N ASP A 487 -6.22 4.59 38.58
CA ASP A 487 -7.58 4.12 38.85
C ASP A 487 -7.87 2.67 38.39
N GLY A 488 -6.85 1.86 38.20
CA GLY A 488 -6.98 0.47 37.71
C GLY A 488 -7.26 0.34 36.21
N LYS A 489 -7.31 1.45 35.49
CA LYS A 489 -7.34 1.46 34.03
C LYS A 489 -5.98 1.08 33.47
N VAL A 490 -5.97 0.68 32.19
CA VAL A 490 -4.74 0.33 31.46
C VAL A 490 -4.75 1.02 30.09
N TYR A 491 -3.59 1.24 29.53
CA TYR A 491 -3.52 1.75 28.16
C TYR A 491 -3.88 0.67 27.13
N LEU A 492 -4.51 1.08 26.02
CA LEU A 492 -4.96 0.19 24.96
C LEU A 492 -3.83 -0.71 24.42
N HIS A 493 -2.60 -0.18 24.31
CA HIS A 493 -1.45 -0.98 23.82
C HIS A 493 -1.12 -2.20 24.71
N THR A 494 -1.53 -2.21 25.97
CA THR A 494 -1.30 -3.36 26.86
C THR A 494 -2.30 -4.49 26.66
N LEU A 495 -3.44 -4.21 26.01
CA LEU A 495 -4.49 -5.19 25.70
C LEU A 495 -4.38 -5.73 24.26
N ALA A 496 -3.58 -5.09 23.41
CA ALA A 496 -3.51 -5.38 22.00
C ALA A 496 -2.15 -5.97 21.59
N ARG A 497 -2.18 -7.01 20.76
CA ARG A 497 -1.00 -7.55 20.10
C ARG A 497 -0.53 -6.66 18.95
N ILE A 498 -1.46 -6.04 18.25
CA ILE A 498 -1.20 -5.16 17.12
C ILE A 498 -2.10 -3.95 17.23
N ILE A 499 -1.51 -2.76 17.10
CA ILE A 499 -2.21 -1.52 16.81
C ILE A 499 -1.50 -0.93 15.60
N ARG A 500 -2.22 -0.73 14.51
CA ARG A 500 -1.65 -0.21 13.28
C ARG A 500 -2.61 0.73 12.58
N SER A 501 -2.08 1.59 11.73
CA SER A 501 -2.84 2.40 10.79
C SER A 501 -2.32 2.20 9.37
N LYS A 502 -3.17 2.41 8.39
CA LYS A 502 -2.86 2.29 6.97
C LYS A 502 -3.85 3.08 6.14
N ASN A 503 -3.51 3.36 4.88
CA ASN A 503 -4.51 3.85 3.94
C ASN A 503 -5.52 2.75 3.58
N ALA A 504 -6.77 3.16 3.35
CA ALA A 504 -7.77 2.36 2.65
C ALA A 504 -8.13 3.12 1.35
N GLY A 505 -7.21 3.08 0.39
CA GLY A 505 -7.19 3.97 -0.76
C GLY A 505 -6.68 5.38 -0.42
N PRO A 506 -6.64 6.30 -1.39
CA PRO A 506 -6.00 7.61 -1.23
C PRO A 506 -6.77 8.62 -0.37
N PHE A 507 -8.03 8.34 -0.01
CA PHE A 507 -8.92 9.28 0.68
C PHE A 507 -9.35 8.82 2.08
N GLU A 508 -8.91 7.64 2.53
CA GLU A 508 -9.31 7.09 3.82
C GLU A 508 -8.09 6.58 4.62
N VAL A 509 -8.17 6.69 5.94
CA VAL A 509 -7.22 6.09 6.88
C VAL A 509 -7.96 5.07 7.73
N THR A 510 -7.41 3.90 7.85
CA THR A 510 -7.97 2.81 8.63
C THR A 510 -7.03 2.39 9.75
N PHE A 511 -7.62 1.98 10.87
CA PHE A 511 -6.92 1.55 12.07
C PHE A 511 -7.40 0.16 12.46
N ASP A 512 -6.45 -0.71 12.76
CA ASP A 512 -6.71 -2.07 13.23
C ASP A 512 -6.11 -2.25 14.61
N ILE A 513 -6.93 -2.69 15.55
CA ILE A 513 -6.52 -3.09 16.91
C ILE A 513 -6.83 -4.58 17.03
N ILE A 514 -5.80 -5.43 17.13
CA ILE A 514 -5.95 -6.88 17.28
C ILE A 514 -5.57 -7.22 18.72
N PHE A 515 -6.54 -7.64 19.50
CA PHE A 515 -6.36 -7.96 20.90
C PHE A 515 -5.64 -9.30 21.11
N TYR A 516 -5.02 -9.49 22.28
CA TYR A 516 -4.36 -10.74 22.61
C TYR A 516 -5.36 -11.92 22.62
N ASP A 517 -6.53 -11.69 23.21
CA ASP A 517 -7.59 -12.67 23.36
C ASP A 517 -8.97 -12.01 23.47
N LYS A 518 -10.00 -12.83 23.64
CA LYS A 518 -11.38 -12.37 23.78
C LYS A 518 -11.61 -11.55 25.07
N ALA A 519 -10.91 -11.87 26.16
CA ALA A 519 -11.06 -11.14 27.42
C ALA A 519 -10.56 -9.70 27.28
N CYS A 520 -9.43 -9.49 26.60
CA CYS A 520 -8.91 -8.17 26.26
C CYS A 520 -9.87 -7.37 25.36
N LEU A 521 -10.48 -8.02 24.36
CA LEU A 521 -11.49 -7.40 23.49
C LEU A 521 -12.72 -6.96 24.31
N GLU A 522 -13.26 -7.83 25.18
CA GLU A 522 -14.45 -7.52 25.99
C GLU A 522 -14.15 -6.41 27.00
N ARG A 523 -12.94 -6.38 27.58
CA ARG A 523 -12.52 -5.26 28.44
C ARG A 523 -12.52 -3.95 27.69
N ALA A 524 -11.93 -3.91 26.48
CA ALA A 524 -11.90 -2.74 25.64
C ALA A 524 -13.32 -2.29 25.24
N ARG A 525 -14.20 -3.25 24.93
CA ARG A 525 -15.62 -2.98 24.62
C ARG A 525 -16.35 -2.36 25.81
N ALA A 526 -16.19 -2.94 26.99
CA ALA A 526 -16.86 -2.48 28.22
C ALA A 526 -16.40 -1.09 28.68
N SER A 527 -15.22 -0.64 28.26
CA SER A 527 -14.70 0.69 28.62
C SER A 527 -15.44 1.84 27.93
N ASN A 528 -16.17 1.59 26.84
CA ASN A 528 -16.81 2.61 26.00
C ASN A 528 -15.84 3.69 25.47
N GLN A 529 -14.54 3.39 25.36
CA GLN A 529 -13.54 4.31 24.83
C GLN A 529 -13.35 4.18 23.31
N LEU A 530 -13.71 3.05 22.73
CA LEU A 530 -13.61 2.81 21.30
C LEU A 530 -14.96 3.09 20.60
N VAL A 531 -15.42 4.33 20.71
CA VAL A 531 -16.70 4.82 20.16
C VAL A 531 -16.47 6.11 19.38
N PRO A 532 -17.33 6.44 18.41
CA PRO A 532 -17.18 7.63 17.56
C PRO A 532 -16.98 8.93 18.34
N GLU A 533 -17.68 9.09 19.45
CA GLU A 533 -17.67 10.30 20.29
C GLU A 533 -16.31 10.54 20.97
N VAL A 534 -15.52 9.48 21.19
CA VAL A 534 -14.16 9.55 21.76
C VAL A 534 -13.13 9.63 20.64
N LEU A 535 -13.25 8.78 19.63
CA LEU A 535 -12.25 8.65 18.56
C LEU A 535 -12.30 9.83 17.57
N GLY A 536 -13.49 10.37 17.29
CA GLY A 536 -13.64 11.52 16.39
C GLY A 536 -12.83 12.73 16.85
N PRO A 537 -13.01 13.24 18.06
CA PRO A 537 -12.21 14.34 18.61
C PRO A 537 -10.71 14.03 18.67
N LEU A 538 -10.32 12.79 18.96
CA LEU A 538 -8.91 12.38 18.99
C LEU A 538 -8.21 12.60 17.64
N TYR A 539 -8.95 12.45 16.54
CA TYR A 539 -8.44 12.60 15.17
C TYR A 539 -8.90 13.89 14.45
N ASN A 540 -9.51 14.81 15.16
CA ASN A 540 -10.12 16.03 14.59
C ASN A 540 -11.11 15.72 13.46
N VAL A 541 -11.92 14.68 13.64
CA VAL A 541 -12.98 14.25 12.73
C VAL A 541 -14.31 14.28 13.46
N GLU A 542 -15.32 14.83 12.83
CA GLU A 542 -16.69 14.81 13.37
C GLU A 542 -17.18 13.36 13.50
N PRO A 543 -17.79 12.94 14.63
CA PRO A 543 -18.21 11.56 14.84
C PRO A 543 -19.05 10.97 13.71
N GLU A 544 -19.91 11.80 13.08
CA GLU A 544 -20.80 11.43 11.97
C GLU A 544 -20.04 11.15 10.67
N LYS A 545 -18.81 11.62 10.54
CA LYS A 545 -17.93 11.38 9.38
C LYS A 545 -17.09 10.11 9.52
N ILE A 546 -17.16 9.43 10.66
CA ILE A 546 -16.48 8.15 10.85
C ILE A 546 -17.15 7.11 9.95
N ILE A 547 -16.34 6.50 9.08
CA ILE A 547 -16.82 5.58 8.05
C ILE A 547 -17.13 4.21 8.65
N VAL A 548 -16.23 3.72 9.54
CA VAL A 548 -16.39 2.44 10.24
C VAL A 548 -15.87 2.58 11.66
N CYS A 549 -16.63 2.03 12.61
CA CYS A 549 -16.26 1.91 14.02
C CYS A 549 -16.92 0.64 14.56
N MET A 550 -16.20 -0.49 14.57
CA MET A 550 -16.82 -1.78 14.89
C MET A 550 -15.84 -2.79 15.49
N PHE A 551 -16.34 -3.67 16.36
CA PHE A 551 -15.62 -4.87 16.78
C PHE A 551 -15.79 -5.98 15.72
N TYR A 552 -14.72 -6.73 15.49
CA TYR A 552 -14.65 -7.85 14.57
C TYR A 552 -14.22 -9.11 15.33
N GLU A 553 -15.21 -9.91 15.72
CA GLU A 553 -15.04 -11.04 16.64
C GLU A 553 -14.11 -12.12 16.10
N GLN A 554 -14.19 -12.42 14.80
CA GLN A 554 -13.40 -13.49 14.17
C GLN A 554 -11.90 -13.31 14.31
N ALA A 555 -11.45 -12.04 14.40
CA ALA A 555 -10.04 -11.70 14.59
C ALA A 555 -9.71 -11.24 16.03
N ASN A 556 -10.65 -11.24 16.96
CA ASN A 556 -10.52 -10.53 18.24
C ASN A 556 -10.02 -9.10 18.01
N ALA A 557 -10.68 -8.33 17.15
CA ALA A 557 -10.19 -7.05 16.71
C ALA A 557 -11.23 -5.93 16.81
N PHE A 558 -10.73 -4.70 16.72
CA PHE A 558 -11.54 -3.51 16.52
C PHE A 558 -11.07 -2.79 15.26
N LYS A 559 -12.00 -2.34 14.46
CA LYS A 559 -11.80 -1.61 13.20
C LYS A 559 -12.35 -0.20 13.31
N PHE A 560 -11.54 0.77 12.89
CA PHE A 560 -11.88 2.17 12.86
C PHE A 560 -11.39 2.79 11.55
N THR A 561 -12.25 3.51 10.81
CA THR A 561 -11.90 4.12 9.52
C THR A 561 -12.46 5.53 9.43
N ILE A 562 -11.63 6.47 8.99
CA ILE A 562 -11.95 7.90 8.85
C ILE A 562 -11.56 8.40 7.45
N PRO A 563 -12.19 9.50 6.96
CA PRO A 563 -11.67 10.24 5.82
C PRO A 563 -10.26 10.77 6.11
N ARG A 564 -9.38 10.77 5.10
CA ARG A 564 -8.09 11.46 5.21
C ARG A 564 -8.29 12.97 5.27
N TRP A 565 -7.39 13.65 5.95
CA TRP A 565 -7.37 15.12 6.02
C TRP A 565 -7.02 15.78 4.67
N ALA A 566 -6.33 15.05 3.79
CA ALA A 566 -6.01 15.38 2.40
C ALA A 566 -5.74 14.08 1.64
N PRO A 567 -5.91 14.05 0.31
CA PRO A 567 -5.52 12.89 -0.51
C PRO A 567 -4.04 12.55 -0.32
N THR A 568 -3.73 11.25 -0.26
CA THR A 568 -2.35 10.82 0.01
C THR A 568 -1.36 11.29 -1.07
N GLY A 569 -0.14 11.63 -0.67
CA GLY A 569 0.99 11.93 -1.53
C GLY A 569 0.99 13.32 -2.17
N GLY A 570 0.04 14.18 -1.83
CA GLY A 570 -0.03 15.56 -2.29
C GLY A 570 1.03 16.47 -1.65
N PHE A 571 0.97 17.75 -2.01
CA PHE A 571 1.84 18.77 -1.41
C PHE A 571 1.59 18.92 0.09
N GLY A 572 2.65 18.88 0.88
CA GLY A 572 2.57 18.95 2.34
C GLY A 572 2.18 17.63 3.04
N GLU A 573 2.31 16.49 2.36
CA GLU A 573 2.09 15.17 2.95
C GLU A 573 2.98 14.95 4.18
N ILE A 574 2.43 14.29 5.20
CA ILE A 574 3.12 14.03 6.47
C ILE A 574 3.41 12.54 6.70
N ASP A 575 2.60 11.67 6.12
CA ASP A 575 2.68 10.22 6.26
C ASP A 575 1.96 9.56 5.08
N LEU A 576 2.69 9.36 3.99
CA LEU A 576 2.18 8.84 2.72
C LEU A 576 1.33 7.58 2.88
N HIS A 577 1.76 6.67 3.75
CA HIS A 577 1.10 5.38 3.96
C HIS A 577 0.19 5.35 5.19
N ALA A 578 0.03 6.46 5.90
CA ALA A 578 -0.66 6.56 7.19
C ALA A 578 -0.14 5.54 8.23
N SER A 579 1.16 5.24 8.19
CA SER A 579 1.75 4.14 8.96
C SER A 579 1.95 4.47 10.45
N GLN A 580 1.98 5.76 10.82
CA GLN A 580 2.23 6.23 12.20
C GLN A 580 1.01 6.91 12.85
N GLN A 581 -0.14 6.90 12.19
CA GLN A 581 -1.34 7.57 12.71
C GLN A 581 -1.99 6.80 13.88
N HIS A 582 -1.59 5.56 14.14
CA HIS A 582 -2.08 4.73 15.24
C HIS A 582 -1.58 5.14 16.64
N VAL A 583 -0.51 5.94 16.71
CA VAL A 583 0.16 6.27 17.99
C VAL A 583 -0.79 6.87 19.04
N PRO A 584 -1.71 7.79 18.71
CA PRO A 584 -2.66 8.31 19.69
C PRO A 584 -3.58 7.23 20.29
N LEU A 585 -3.95 6.19 19.51
CA LEU A 585 -4.78 5.09 20.04
C LEU A 585 -4.06 4.27 21.12
N MET A 586 -2.73 4.13 21.01
CA MET A 586 -1.94 3.33 21.94
C MET A 586 -2.14 3.78 23.40
N LEU A 587 -2.39 5.06 23.61
CA LEU A 587 -2.43 5.72 24.90
C LEU A 587 -3.86 6.02 25.41
N ILE A 588 -4.88 5.49 24.73
CA ILE A 588 -6.25 5.53 25.24
C ILE A 588 -6.30 4.70 26.54
N SER A 589 -6.87 5.28 27.58
CA SER A 589 -7.08 4.64 28.88
C SER A 589 -8.36 3.80 28.85
N ILE A 590 -8.23 2.47 29.04
CA ILE A 590 -9.28 1.46 28.98
C ILE A 590 -9.67 1.00 30.40
#